data_558f4a90d6eb7117d8db671f02baf8e9
#
_entry.id   558f4a90d6eb7117d8db671f02baf8e9
#
_cell.length_a   1.000
_cell.length_b   1.000
_cell.length_c   1.000
_cell.angle_alpha   90.00
_cell.angle_beta   90.00
_cell.angle_gamma   90.00
#
_symmetry.space_group_name_H-M   'P 1'
#
loop_
_entity.id
_entity.type
_entity.pdbx_description
1 polymer ?
#
loop_
_entity_poly.entity_id
_entity_poly.type
_entity_poly.pdbx_seq_one_letter_code
_entity_poly.pdbx_strand_id
1 'polypeptide(L)'
;RSDTVTRPTDAMRRAMAAAPVGDEQYGEDPTVNALQERLAALLGKAAALWLPSGTMANQVALRVLTRPGDEVLAAREAHAGWHEAGGAAANAGVQIVELGQGGVFSVEQMLAAIKPRSMPVFPPTTLLEVENTHNRAGGIVFPQHEVVRLCEAARSRGLANFLDGARLW
;
A
#
# COMPACT_ATOMS: atom_id res chain seq x y z
N ARG A 1 6.99 13.66 -11.63
CA ARG A 1 6.18 12.98 -12.63
C ARG A 1 6.16 11.47 -12.33
N SER A 2 5.12 10.75 -12.71
CA SER A 2 4.95 9.34 -12.39
C SER A 2 6.04 8.45 -12.99
N ASP A 3 6.38 7.34 -12.30
CA ASP A 3 7.22 6.25 -12.78
C ASP A 3 6.63 5.55 -14.03
N THR A 4 5.33 5.68 -14.28
CA THR A 4 4.67 5.17 -15.50
C THR A 4 5.22 5.74 -16.80
N VAL A 5 6.07 6.78 -16.78
CA VAL A 5 6.79 7.29 -17.96
C VAL A 5 8.06 6.51 -18.26
N THR A 6 8.52 5.63 -17.39
CA THR A 6 9.70 4.79 -17.62
C THR A 6 9.43 3.78 -18.72
N ARG A 7 10.51 3.35 -19.39
CA ARG A 7 10.42 2.40 -20.49
C ARG A 7 11.29 1.17 -20.20
N PRO A 8 10.85 -0.03 -20.58
CA PRO A 8 11.68 -1.22 -20.44
C PRO A 8 12.93 -1.12 -21.31
N THR A 9 14.04 -1.64 -20.79
CA THR A 9 15.28 -1.80 -21.56
C THR A 9 15.13 -2.89 -22.61
N ASP A 10 16.07 -2.96 -23.58
CA ASP A 10 16.06 -4.03 -24.57
C ASP A 10 16.23 -5.42 -23.95
N ALA A 11 16.98 -5.54 -22.85
CA ALA A 11 17.10 -6.79 -22.10
C ALA A 11 15.74 -7.20 -21.48
N MET A 12 15.03 -6.25 -20.87
CA MET A 12 13.68 -6.49 -20.34
C MET A 12 12.70 -6.92 -21.45
N ARG A 13 12.75 -6.26 -22.62
CA ARG A 13 11.90 -6.63 -23.76
C ARG A 13 12.16 -8.06 -24.23
N ARG A 14 13.43 -8.46 -24.34
CA ARG A 14 13.79 -9.84 -24.69
C ARG A 14 13.32 -10.83 -23.64
N ALA A 15 13.50 -10.53 -22.37
CA ALA A 15 13.02 -11.38 -21.27
C ALA A 15 11.50 -11.59 -21.32
N MET A 16 10.73 -10.52 -21.53
CA MET A 16 9.28 -10.60 -21.68
C MET A 16 8.87 -11.47 -22.87
N ALA A 17 9.54 -11.30 -24.02
CA ALA A 17 9.20 -12.06 -25.23
C ALA A 17 9.56 -13.57 -25.12
N ALA A 18 10.55 -13.92 -24.30
CA ALA A 18 11.02 -15.29 -24.13
C ALA A 18 10.48 -15.96 -22.84
N ALA A 19 9.69 -15.25 -22.03
CA ALA A 19 9.19 -15.80 -20.77
C ALA A 19 8.26 -17.00 -21.04
N PRO A 20 8.48 -18.14 -20.38
CA PRO A 20 7.50 -19.22 -20.38
C PRO A 20 6.22 -18.74 -19.67
N VAL A 21 5.08 -19.12 -20.23
CA VAL A 21 3.76 -18.77 -19.70
C VAL A 21 2.93 -20.02 -19.45
N GLY A 22 1.95 -19.93 -18.57
CA GLY A 22 1.01 -20.98 -18.24
C GLY A 22 -0.32 -20.40 -17.80
N ASP A 23 -1.25 -21.27 -17.38
CA ASP A 23 -2.58 -20.84 -16.91
C ASP A 23 -2.50 -20.37 -15.47
N GLU A 24 -2.55 -19.05 -15.28
CA GLU A 24 -2.51 -18.42 -13.96
C GLU A 24 -3.72 -18.79 -13.08
N GLN A 25 -4.86 -19.06 -13.68
CA GLN A 25 -6.06 -19.49 -12.93
C GLN A 25 -5.82 -20.76 -12.11
N TYR A 26 -4.96 -21.64 -12.63
CA TYR A 26 -4.59 -22.91 -11.96
C TYR A 26 -3.19 -22.85 -11.31
N GLY A 27 -2.56 -21.68 -11.26
CA GLY A 27 -1.22 -21.53 -10.70
C GLY A 27 -0.11 -22.20 -11.55
N GLU A 28 -0.34 -22.35 -12.84
CA GLU A 28 0.57 -23.07 -13.76
C GLU A 28 1.54 -22.14 -14.50
N ASP A 29 1.44 -20.80 -14.33
CA ASP A 29 2.40 -19.88 -14.95
C ASP A 29 3.74 -19.88 -14.19
N PRO A 30 4.82 -20.46 -14.78
CA PRO A 30 6.08 -20.59 -14.06
C PRO A 30 6.78 -19.25 -13.83
N THR A 31 6.55 -18.25 -14.69
CA THR A 31 7.15 -16.92 -14.57
C THR A 31 6.52 -16.13 -13.44
N VAL A 32 5.20 -16.16 -13.31
CA VAL A 32 4.46 -15.52 -12.21
C VAL A 32 4.81 -16.19 -10.89
N ASN A 33 4.81 -17.52 -10.83
CA ASN A 33 5.17 -18.26 -9.62
C ASN A 33 6.58 -17.91 -9.14
N ALA A 34 7.57 -17.93 -10.03
CA ALA A 34 8.95 -17.56 -9.69
C ALA A 34 9.07 -16.11 -9.21
N LEU A 35 8.32 -15.16 -9.80
CA LEU A 35 8.28 -13.78 -9.34
C LEU A 35 7.71 -13.67 -7.91
N GLN A 36 6.59 -14.32 -7.64
CA GLN A 36 5.93 -14.31 -6.34
C GLN A 36 6.83 -14.91 -5.25
N GLU A 37 7.44 -16.06 -5.49
CA GLU A 37 8.39 -16.71 -4.58
C GLU A 37 9.59 -15.80 -4.28
N ARG A 38 10.19 -15.22 -5.33
CA ARG A 38 11.33 -14.31 -5.17
C ARG A 38 11.00 -13.08 -4.35
N LEU A 39 9.83 -12.45 -4.59
CA LEU A 39 9.42 -11.27 -3.85
C LEU A 39 9.06 -11.60 -2.40
N ALA A 40 8.39 -12.70 -2.15
CA ALA A 40 8.12 -13.16 -0.80
C ALA A 40 9.42 -13.36 -0.01
N ALA A 41 10.40 -14.04 -0.59
CA ALA A 41 11.72 -14.26 0.02
C ALA A 41 12.47 -12.94 0.25
N LEU A 42 12.52 -12.05 -0.75
CA LEU A 42 13.20 -10.76 -0.67
C LEU A 42 12.64 -9.87 0.45
N LEU A 43 11.33 -9.88 0.64
CA LEU A 43 10.64 -9.05 1.62
C LEU A 43 10.42 -9.76 2.97
N GLY A 44 10.88 -11.01 3.12
CA GLY A 44 10.67 -11.80 4.34
C GLY A 44 9.20 -12.03 4.65
N LYS A 45 8.36 -12.23 3.61
CA LYS A 45 6.91 -12.47 3.73
C LYS A 45 6.58 -13.93 3.46
N ALA A 46 5.46 -14.38 4.00
CA ALA A 46 5.00 -15.76 3.80
C ALA A 46 4.59 -16.05 2.34
N ALA A 47 4.09 -15.05 1.64
CA ALA A 47 3.67 -15.15 0.24
C ALA A 47 3.69 -13.78 -0.43
N ALA A 48 3.63 -13.77 -1.75
CA ALA A 48 3.38 -12.59 -2.57
C ALA A 48 2.32 -12.92 -3.63
N LEU A 49 1.62 -11.91 -4.10
CA LEU A 49 0.64 -12.00 -5.17
C LEU A 49 0.98 -10.95 -6.23
N TRP A 50 1.17 -11.39 -7.47
CA TRP A 50 1.32 -10.47 -8.58
C TRP A 50 -0.03 -9.88 -8.99
N LEU A 51 -0.04 -8.58 -9.25
CA LEU A 51 -1.21 -7.84 -9.72
C LEU A 51 -0.82 -6.91 -10.87
N PRO A 52 -1.68 -6.67 -11.85
CA PRO A 52 -1.31 -5.95 -13.08
C PRO A 52 -1.09 -4.44 -12.88
N SER A 53 -1.45 -3.89 -11.72
CA SER A 53 -1.21 -2.46 -11.41
C SER A 53 -1.09 -2.21 -9.90
N GLY A 54 -0.34 -1.15 -9.54
CA GLY A 54 -0.26 -0.67 -8.15
C GLY A 54 -1.61 -0.23 -7.60
N THR A 55 -2.44 0.42 -8.42
CA THR A 55 -3.82 0.77 -8.04
C THR A 55 -4.63 -0.47 -7.64
N MET A 56 -4.57 -1.55 -8.42
CA MET A 56 -5.24 -2.79 -8.04
C MET A 56 -4.67 -3.36 -6.74
N ALA A 57 -3.35 -3.31 -6.54
CA ALA A 57 -2.70 -3.76 -5.32
C ALA A 57 -3.20 -2.98 -4.09
N ASN A 58 -3.28 -1.65 -4.17
CA ASN A 58 -3.81 -0.81 -3.10
C ASN A 58 -5.29 -1.13 -2.82
N GLN A 59 -6.12 -1.26 -3.86
CA GLN A 59 -7.54 -1.56 -3.69
C GLN A 59 -7.76 -2.95 -3.05
N VAL A 60 -6.99 -3.96 -3.45
CA VAL A 60 -7.02 -5.30 -2.84
C VAL A 60 -6.55 -5.24 -1.38
N ALA A 61 -5.45 -4.55 -1.09
CA ALA A 61 -4.95 -4.39 0.27
C ALA A 61 -5.97 -3.72 1.19
N LEU A 62 -6.57 -2.61 0.76
CA LEU A 62 -7.63 -1.93 1.50
C LEU A 62 -8.81 -2.87 1.75
N ARG A 63 -9.28 -3.58 0.73
CA ARG A 63 -10.42 -4.49 0.82
C ARG A 63 -10.18 -5.67 1.78
N VAL A 64 -8.95 -6.18 1.84
CA VAL A 64 -8.58 -7.33 2.70
C VAL A 64 -8.33 -6.90 4.14
N LEU A 65 -7.76 -5.71 4.36
CA LEU A 65 -7.33 -5.23 5.67
C LEU A 65 -8.39 -4.43 6.43
N THR A 66 -9.50 -4.06 5.78
CA THR A 66 -10.54 -3.21 6.35
C THR A 66 -11.94 -3.77 6.10
N ARG A 67 -12.94 -3.10 6.66
CA ARG A 67 -14.36 -3.34 6.42
C ARG A 67 -15.04 -2.04 5.97
N PRO A 68 -16.16 -2.11 5.24
CA PRO A 68 -16.94 -0.92 4.91
C PRO A 68 -17.30 -0.11 6.16
N GLY A 69 -17.04 1.19 6.11
CA GLY A 69 -17.22 2.11 7.23
C GLY A 69 -15.96 2.38 8.07
N ASP A 70 -14.90 1.61 7.87
CA ASP A 70 -13.62 1.83 8.56
C ASP A 70 -12.90 3.11 8.10
N GLU A 71 -12.03 3.62 8.96
CA GLU A 71 -11.07 4.67 8.64
C GLU A 71 -9.67 4.12 8.45
N VAL A 72 -8.98 4.66 7.42
CA VAL A 72 -7.59 4.43 7.10
C VAL A 72 -6.82 5.73 7.34
N LEU A 73 -5.80 5.69 8.18
CA LEU A 73 -4.89 6.82 8.39
C LEU A 73 -3.78 6.77 7.33
N ALA A 74 -3.59 7.86 6.60
CA ALA A 74 -2.57 7.98 5.56
C ALA A 74 -1.95 9.38 5.55
N ALA A 75 -0.81 9.55 4.91
CA ALA A 75 -0.25 10.88 4.70
C ALA A 75 -1.20 11.71 3.83
N ARG A 76 -1.20 13.02 4.05
CA ARG A 76 -1.96 13.94 3.20
C ARG A 76 -1.56 13.76 1.73
N GLU A 77 -2.57 13.65 0.87
CA GLU A 77 -2.44 13.42 -0.56
C GLU A 77 -1.78 12.08 -0.94
N ALA A 78 -1.86 11.06 -0.06
CA ALA A 78 -1.42 9.70 -0.38
C ALA A 78 -2.11 9.19 -1.66
N HIS A 79 -1.41 8.32 -2.41
CA HIS A 79 -1.87 7.87 -3.72
C HIS A 79 -3.23 7.18 -3.66
N ALA A 80 -3.46 6.30 -2.68
CA ALA A 80 -4.72 5.58 -2.52
C ALA A 80 -5.94 6.50 -2.29
N GLY A 81 -5.73 7.66 -1.64
CA GLY A 81 -6.79 8.65 -1.42
C GLY A 81 -6.98 9.61 -2.58
N TRP A 82 -5.89 9.96 -3.28
CA TRP A 82 -5.88 11.10 -4.19
C TRP A 82 -5.91 10.71 -5.67
N HIS A 83 -5.30 9.58 -6.05
CA HIS A 83 -5.07 9.24 -7.46
C HIS A 83 -5.78 7.98 -7.97
N GLU A 84 -6.64 7.36 -7.18
CA GLU A 84 -7.27 6.09 -7.53
C GLU A 84 -8.79 6.21 -7.79
N ALA A 85 -9.20 7.37 -8.32
CA ALA A 85 -10.57 7.63 -8.77
C ALA A 85 -11.66 7.34 -7.71
N GLY A 86 -11.33 7.54 -6.42
CA GLY A 86 -12.24 7.22 -5.32
C GLY A 86 -12.38 5.74 -5.02
N GLY A 87 -11.44 4.92 -5.51
CA GLY A 87 -11.46 3.46 -5.38
C GLY A 87 -11.53 2.99 -3.93
N ALA A 88 -10.86 3.65 -3.00
CA ALA A 88 -10.92 3.32 -1.58
C ALA A 88 -12.37 3.33 -1.04
N ALA A 89 -13.13 4.36 -1.39
CA ALA A 89 -14.55 4.44 -1.02
C ALA A 89 -15.41 3.46 -1.81
N ALA A 90 -15.19 3.34 -3.14
CA ALA A 90 -16.02 2.53 -4.01
C ALA A 90 -15.83 1.02 -3.79
N ASN A 91 -14.60 0.56 -3.60
CA ASN A 91 -14.27 -0.87 -3.54
C ASN A 91 -14.18 -1.42 -2.11
N ALA A 92 -13.55 -0.66 -1.20
CA ALA A 92 -13.41 -1.07 0.20
C ALA A 92 -14.45 -0.43 1.13
N GLY A 93 -15.09 0.66 0.72
CA GLY A 93 -16.08 1.39 1.53
C GLY A 93 -15.45 2.14 2.69
N VAL A 94 -14.17 2.51 2.58
CA VAL A 94 -13.41 3.16 3.66
C VAL A 94 -13.30 4.66 3.49
N GLN A 95 -13.04 5.35 4.59
CA GLN A 95 -12.70 6.76 4.63
C GLN A 95 -11.19 6.90 4.83
N ILE A 96 -10.52 7.70 4.01
CA ILE A 96 -9.11 8.04 4.23
C ILE A 96 -9.05 9.32 5.05
N VAL A 97 -8.36 9.25 6.19
CA VAL A 97 -8.08 10.37 7.08
C VAL A 97 -6.65 10.82 6.84
N GLU A 98 -6.51 11.99 6.24
CA GLU A 98 -5.21 12.54 5.87
C GLU A 98 -4.48 13.14 7.08
N LEU A 99 -3.21 12.78 7.25
CA LEU A 99 -2.33 13.22 8.32
C LEU A 99 -1.11 13.98 7.81
N GLY A 100 -0.65 14.92 8.62
CA GLY A 100 0.61 15.62 8.40
C GLY A 100 0.62 16.52 7.17
N GLN A 101 1.81 16.84 6.71
CA GLN A 101 2.08 17.71 5.54
C GLN A 101 3.32 17.19 4.82
N GLY A 102 3.37 17.39 3.49
CA GLY A 102 4.55 17.02 2.71
C GLY A 102 4.89 15.54 2.69
N GLY A 103 3.88 14.67 2.80
CA GLY A 103 4.04 13.22 2.67
C GLY A 103 4.51 12.49 3.93
N VAL A 104 4.63 13.20 5.06
CA VAL A 104 5.05 12.61 6.34
C VAL A 104 4.15 13.09 7.48
N PHE A 105 4.08 12.28 8.53
CA PHE A 105 3.35 12.60 9.77
C PHE A 105 4.01 11.91 10.97
N SER A 106 3.73 12.41 12.18
CA SER A 106 4.32 11.87 13.40
C SER A 106 3.43 10.83 14.08
N VAL A 107 4.01 10.09 15.03
CA VAL A 107 3.27 9.15 15.90
C VAL A 107 2.18 9.89 16.68
N GLU A 108 2.47 11.09 17.17
CA GLU A 108 1.52 11.91 17.92
C GLU A 108 0.32 12.31 17.07
N GLN A 109 0.56 12.70 15.81
CA GLN A 109 -0.51 13.03 14.86
C GLN A 109 -1.37 11.80 14.55
N MET A 110 -0.74 10.64 14.35
CA MET A 110 -1.45 9.37 14.13
C MET A 110 -2.31 9.02 15.36
N LEU A 111 -1.72 9.05 16.56
CA LEU A 111 -2.45 8.68 17.79
C LEU A 111 -3.62 9.62 18.08
N ALA A 112 -3.46 10.91 17.80
CA ALA A 112 -4.53 11.92 17.97
C ALA A 112 -5.70 11.72 17.00
N ALA A 113 -5.46 11.11 15.83
CA ALA A 113 -6.48 10.84 14.82
C ALA A 113 -7.29 9.55 15.10
N ILE A 114 -6.77 8.64 15.93
CA ILE A 114 -7.47 7.40 16.27
C ILE A 114 -8.69 7.71 17.12
N LYS A 115 -9.88 7.34 16.63
CA LYS A 115 -11.13 7.55 17.32
C LYS A 115 -11.36 6.53 18.44
N PRO A 116 -11.97 6.95 19.57
CA PRO A 116 -12.24 6.05 20.70
C PRO A 116 -13.31 5.00 20.32
N ARG A 117 -12.99 3.73 20.51
CA ARG A 117 -13.91 2.60 20.23
C ARG A 117 -15.11 2.53 21.20
N SER A 118 -15.09 3.27 22.29
CA SER A 118 -16.18 3.33 23.26
C SER A 118 -17.42 4.08 22.77
N MET A 119 -17.31 4.82 21.67
CA MET A 119 -18.39 5.61 21.11
C MET A 119 -18.88 4.98 19.80
N PRO A 120 -20.06 4.36 19.77
CA PRO A 120 -20.56 3.63 18.60
C PRO A 120 -20.88 4.51 17.39
N VAL A 121 -20.91 5.82 17.57
CA VAL A 121 -21.15 6.80 16.50
C VAL A 121 -19.89 7.15 15.70
N PHE A 122 -18.72 6.74 16.18
CA PHE A 122 -17.47 6.99 15.47
C PHE A 122 -17.10 5.81 14.56
N PRO A 123 -16.69 6.07 13.32
CA PRO A 123 -16.14 5.02 12.47
C PRO A 123 -14.85 4.45 13.11
N PRO A 124 -14.65 3.13 13.09
CA PRO A 124 -13.45 2.52 13.64
C PRO A 124 -12.23 2.85 12.78
N THR A 125 -11.16 3.31 13.40
CA THR A 125 -9.83 3.43 12.77
C THR A 125 -9.15 2.07 12.84
N THR A 126 -8.84 1.46 11.69
CA THR A 126 -8.36 0.06 11.61
C THR A 126 -7.07 -0.14 10.86
N LEU A 127 -6.66 0.81 10.03
CA LEU A 127 -5.47 0.67 9.17
C LEU A 127 -4.61 1.93 9.22
N LEU A 128 -3.29 1.72 9.31
CA LEU A 128 -2.28 2.71 9.00
C LEU A 128 -1.69 2.39 7.63
N GLU A 129 -1.76 3.34 6.70
CA GLU A 129 -1.06 3.31 5.40
C GLU A 129 0.13 4.25 5.44
N VAL A 130 1.27 3.78 4.94
CA VAL A 130 2.48 4.58 4.71
C VAL A 130 2.84 4.47 3.24
N GLU A 131 2.87 5.59 2.52
CA GLU A 131 3.38 5.65 1.15
C GLU A 131 4.87 6.04 1.17
N ASN A 132 5.72 5.21 0.61
CA ASN A 132 7.17 5.45 0.54
C ASN A 132 7.75 4.93 -0.80
N THR A 133 8.24 5.83 -1.67
CA THR A 133 8.35 7.29 -1.50
C THR A 133 7.04 7.97 -1.84
N HIS A 134 6.70 9.06 -1.11
CA HIS A 134 5.42 9.76 -1.31
C HIS A 134 5.43 10.57 -2.61
N ASN A 135 4.60 10.17 -3.57
CA ASN A 135 4.62 10.71 -4.93
C ASN A 135 4.34 12.21 -5.01
N ARG A 136 3.22 12.66 -4.45
CA ARG A 136 2.80 14.07 -4.55
C ARG A 136 3.70 15.02 -3.77
N ALA A 137 4.36 14.54 -2.73
CA ALA A 137 5.36 15.33 -1.99
C ALA A 137 6.73 15.40 -2.69
N GLY A 138 6.78 15.04 -3.99
CA GLY A 138 8.02 15.12 -4.78
C GLY A 138 8.94 13.91 -4.65
N GLY A 139 8.41 12.78 -4.20
CA GLY A 139 9.19 11.56 -3.97
C GLY A 139 9.96 11.58 -2.65
N ILE A 140 9.44 12.28 -1.65
CA ILE A 140 10.06 12.29 -0.33
C ILE A 140 10.15 10.89 0.25
N VAL A 141 11.31 10.59 0.84
CA VAL A 141 11.53 9.35 1.58
C VAL A 141 11.03 9.52 3.00
N PHE A 142 10.06 8.70 3.41
CA PHE A 142 9.66 8.64 4.81
C PHE A 142 10.79 7.99 5.62
N PRO A 143 11.36 8.67 6.64
CA PRO A 143 12.51 8.14 7.37
C PRO A 143 12.19 6.77 7.99
N GLN A 144 13.04 5.77 7.73
CA GLN A 144 12.79 4.39 8.13
C GLN A 144 12.53 4.23 9.64
N HIS A 145 13.27 4.94 10.48
CA HIS A 145 13.07 4.87 11.92
C HIS A 145 11.69 5.41 12.36
N GLU A 146 11.16 6.43 11.67
CA GLU A 146 9.81 6.94 11.94
C GLU A 146 8.73 5.96 11.45
N VAL A 147 8.94 5.32 10.28
CA VAL A 147 8.03 4.26 9.80
C VAL A 147 7.96 3.12 10.82
N VAL A 148 9.08 2.69 11.38
CA VAL A 148 9.11 1.65 12.41
C VAL A 148 8.30 2.08 13.63
N ARG A 149 8.55 3.30 14.16
CA ARG A 149 7.82 3.85 15.32
C ARG A 149 6.31 3.93 15.07
N LEU A 150 5.91 4.41 13.90
CA LEU A 150 4.50 4.48 13.48
C LEU A 150 3.86 3.09 13.45
N CYS A 151 4.53 2.12 12.83
CA CYS A 151 4.02 0.76 12.72
C CYS A 151 3.89 0.07 14.09
N GLU A 152 4.83 0.29 15.00
CA GLU A 152 4.78 -0.23 16.38
C GLU A 152 3.63 0.40 17.16
N ALA A 153 3.51 1.72 17.10
CA ALA A 153 2.43 2.45 17.75
C ALA A 153 1.05 2.05 17.20
N ALA A 154 0.92 1.87 15.89
CA ALA A 154 -0.32 1.41 15.26
C ALA A 154 -0.70 0.00 15.74
N ARG A 155 0.25 -0.95 15.75
CA ARG A 155 0.02 -2.31 16.26
C ARG A 155 -0.41 -2.30 17.73
N SER A 156 0.20 -1.47 18.57
CA SER A 156 -0.19 -1.34 19.99
C SER A 156 -1.62 -0.86 20.19
N ARG A 157 -2.20 -0.23 19.18
CA ARG A 157 -3.61 0.23 19.15
C ARG A 157 -4.52 -0.72 18.38
N GLY A 158 -4.01 -1.85 17.90
CA GLY A 158 -4.76 -2.85 17.16
C GLY A 158 -5.08 -2.45 15.72
N LEU A 159 -4.30 -1.54 15.12
CA LEU A 159 -4.39 -1.21 13.70
C LEU A 159 -3.51 -2.18 12.90
N ALA A 160 -4.00 -2.55 11.72
CA ALA A 160 -3.17 -3.14 10.69
C ALA A 160 -2.20 -2.11 10.09
N ASN A 161 -1.12 -2.57 9.48
CA ASN A 161 -0.15 -1.71 8.78
C ASN A 161 -0.05 -2.11 7.32
N PHE A 162 -0.08 -1.15 6.43
CA PHE A 162 0.10 -1.31 5.00
C PHE A 162 1.17 -0.33 4.50
N LEU A 163 2.08 -0.82 3.68
CA LEU A 163 3.10 0.00 3.00
C LEU A 163 2.82 0.01 1.50
N ASP A 164 2.46 1.17 0.96
CA ASP A 164 2.55 1.42 -0.48
C ASP A 164 4.01 1.72 -0.83
N GLY A 165 4.69 0.72 -1.35
CA GLY A 165 6.10 0.76 -1.70
C GLY A 165 6.35 0.88 -3.20
N ALA A 166 5.53 1.63 -3.94
CA ALA A 166 5.59 1.72 -5.40
C ALA A 166 6.97 2.09 -5.97
N ARG A 167 7.84 2.72 -5.15
CA ARG A 167 9.21 3.11 -5.51
C ARG A 167 10.23 2.67 -4.45
N LEU A 168 10.10 1.45 -3.97
CA LEU A 168 10.93 0.95 -2.88
C LEU A 168 12.36 0.58 -3.35
N TRP A 169 12.56 0.28 -4.65
CA TRP A 169 13.84 -0.04 -5.34
C TRP A 169 13.96 0.63 -6.70
#